data_cfc3722d67e6ba52ec8a23ab4721843e
#
_entry.id   cfc3722d67e6ba52ec8a23ab4721843e
#
_cell.length_a   1.000
_cell.length_b   1.000
_cell.length_c   1.000
_cell.angle_alpha   90.00
_cell.angle_beta   90.00
_cell.angle_gamma   90.00
#
_symmetry.space_group_name_H-M   'P 1'
#
loop_
_entity.id
_entity.type
_entity.pdbx_description
1 polymer ?
#
loop_
_entity_poly.entity_id
_entity_poly.type
_entity_poly.pdbx_seq_one_letter_code
_entity_poly.pdbx_strand_id
1 'polypeptide(L)'
;MTQPDFRADAVGRRSRRTLTRAAVTVAAIAALMACAGDPSGPDASDVNYHSKKYQPPPPPPADSAPTPTPVAGNPILGATFWVDPYSNAQKTADSWRVNNPADAAQMDKIAKNGVAKWFGGWSGDIYAAVSSAVLTVTANGSTPVFVAYNIPQRDCGGLSAGGTTPDGYRAWITGFANGLAGSRAVVALEPDALTQLSCLSSTDQATRISLMQYAITTLKAKNAVVYLDGGHSAWKSASDQAALLTRASVAAADGFFVNVSNFQYTANSISYGKAISALIGGKHFVIDTSRNGLGPTSDNQWCNPAGRGLGVAITTLTADPLVDAYLWVKTPGESDGACNGAPSAGTWMPDYALGLAQRSVM
;
A
#
# COMPACT_ATOMS: atom_id res chain seq x y z
N MET A 1 -17.08 -7.24 -62.77
CA MET A 1 -15.76 -7.13 -63.42
C MET A 1 -14.74 -7.43 -62.33
N THR A 2 -14.45 -8.69 -62.22
CA THR A 2 -13.17 -9.40 -62.33
C THR A 2 -12.11 -9.07 -61.26
N GLN A 3 -12.01 -9.99 -60.29
CA GLN A 3 -10.77 -10.33 -59.58
C GLN A 3 -9.67 -10.72 -60.58
N PRO A 4 -8.41 -10.73 -60.19
CA PRO A 4 -7.76 -12.04 -60.15
C PRO A 4 -7.02 -12.39 -58.86
N ASP A 5 -7.14 -13.70 -58.58
CA ASP A 5 -6.29 -14.54 -57.76
C ASP A 5 -4.82 -14.53 -58.20
N PHE A 6 -3.90 -14.70 -57.24
CA PHE A 6 -2.65 -15.43 -57.48
C PHE A 6 -2.31 -16.31 -56.26
N ARG A 7 -2.29 -17.61 -56.58
CA ARG A 7 -1.81 -18.71 -55.72
C ARG A 7 -0.31 -18.92 -55.88
N ALA A 8 0.27 -19.37 -54.76
CA ALA A 8 1.27 -20.46 -54.59
C ALA A 8 2.66 -20.26 -55.21
N ASP A 9 3.71 -20.49 -54.44
CA ASP A 9 4.34 -21.83 -54.36
C ASP A 9 5.37 -21.92 -53.22
N ALA A 10 5.37 -23.10 -52.61
CA ALA A 10 6.27 -23.57 -51.58
C ALA A 10 7.60 -24.01 -52.20
N VAL A 11 8.72 -23.92 -51.52
CA VAL A 11 9.78 -24.93 -51.46
C VAL A 11 10.62 -24.77 -50.21
N GLY A 12 10.70 -25.83 -49.46
CA GLY A 12 11.42 -26.02 -48.23
C GLY A 12 12.92 -26.13 -48.33
N ARG A 13 13.58 -25.91 -47.25
CA ARG A 13 14.85 -26.57 -46.90
C ARG A 13 14.95 -26.73 -45.37
N ARG A 14 14.86 -27.99 -44.95
CA ARG A 14 15.30 -28.44 -43.64
C ARG A 14 16.83 -28.36 -43.56
N SER A 15 17.34 -27.67 -42.54
CA SER A 15 18.74 -27.86 -42.11
C SER A 15 18.72 -28.42 -40.68
N ARG A 16 19.10 -29.70 -40.60
CA ARG A 16 19.43 -30.36 -39.33
C ARG A 16 20.78 -29.81 -38.86
N ARG A 17 20.84 -29.23 -37.67
CA ARG A 17 22.09 -29.04 -36.93
C ARG A 17 22.11 -29.93 -35.71
N THR A 18 23.07 -30.81 -35.72
CA THR A 18 23.51 -31.79 -34.73
C THR A 18 23.86 -31.11 -33.40
N LEU A 19 23.29 -31.62 -32.32
CA LEU A 19 23.67 -31.28 -30.94
C LEU A 19 24.90 -32.11 -30.55
N THR A 20 26.02 -31.46 -30.33
CA THR A 20 27.18 -32.04 -29.66
C THR A 20 27.06 -31.80 -28.16
N ARG A 21 26.91 -32.86 -27.38
CA ARG A 21 27.00 -32.87 -25.93
C ARG A 21 28.46 -32.80 -25.54
N ALA A 22 28.86 -31.72 -24.83
CA ALA A 22 30.10 -31.68 -24.08
C ALA A 22 29.82 -32.08 -22.62
N ALA A 23 30.37 -33.19 -22.20
CA ALA A 23 30.39 -33.64 -20.83
C ALA A 23 31.51 -32.89 -20.10
N VAL A 24 31.17 -32.17 -19.01
CA VAL A 24 32.16 -31.59 -18.11
C VAL A 24 32.22 -32.48 -16.88
N THR A 25 33.34 -33.16 -16.73
CA THR A 25 33.72 -34.01 -15.58
C THR A 25 34.20 -33.06 -14.45
N VAL A 26 33.53 -33.05 -13.32
CA VAL A 26 34.01 -32.36 -12.10
C VAL A 26 34.78 -33.41 -11.27
N ALA A 27 36.08 -33.20 -11.13
CA ALA A 27 36.92 -33.96 -10.22
C ALA A 27 36.84 -33.39 -8.81
N ALA A 28 36.37 -34.17 -7.87
CA ALA A 28 36.40 -33.85 -6.43
C ALA A 28 37.79 -34.23 -5.89
N ILE A 29 38.50 -33.24 -5.30
CA ILE A 29 39.72 -33.47 -4.52
C ILE A 29 39.30 -33.34 -3.06
N ALA A 30 39.33 -34.49 -2.34
CA ALA A 30 39.20 -34.54 -0.90
C ALA A 30 40.61 -34.36 -0.29
N ALA A 31 40.79 -33.31 0.49
CA ALA A 31 41.97 -33.16 1.37
C ALA A 31 41.56 -33.51 2.81
N LEU A 32 41.97 -34.68 3.26
CA LEU A 32 41.97 -35.07 4.67
C LEU A 32 43.19 -34.44 5.36
N MET A 33 42.94 -33.57 6.35
CA MET A 33 43.93 -33.27 7.39
C MET A 33 43.38 -33.71 8.74
N ALA A 34 43.97 -34.79 9.27
CA ALA A 34 43.81 -35.19 10.63
C ALA A 34 44.66 -34.31 11.54
N CYS A 35 44.05 -33.69 12.54
CA CYS A 35 44.75 -33.21 13.74
C CYS A 35 44.12 -33.93 14.93
N ALA A 36 44.90 -34.85 15.52
CA ALA A 36 44.62 -35.42 16.81
C ALA A 36 44.88 -34.36 17.89
N GLY A 37 43.92 -34.11 18.73
CA GLY A 37 44.01 -33.26 19.91
C GLY A 37 43.37 -33.95 21.09
N ASP A 38 44.08 -34.00 22.18
CA ASP A 38 43.98 -34.59 23.48
C ASP A 38 42.60 -34.64 24.15
N PRO A 39 42.19 -35.71 24.78
CA PRO A 39 40.97 -35.80 25.57
C PRO A 39 41.24 -35.52 27.05
N SER A 40 41.24 -34.28 27.48
CA SER A 40 41.11 -33.90 28.89
C SER A 40 40.46 -32.54 29.04
N GLY A 41 39.12 -32.52 28.93
CA GLY A 41 38.27 -31.42 29.31
C GLY A 41 37.30 -31.86 30.43
N PRO A 42 36.97 -30.99 31.38
CA PRO A 42 36.24 -31.34 32.59
C PRO A 42 34.78 -31.73 32.34
N ASP A 43 34.31 -32.60 33.21
CA ASP A 43 33.01 -33.20 33.35
C ASP A 43 31.82 -32.23 33.08
N ALA A 44 30.95 -32.61 32.13
CA ALA A 44 29.72 -31.91 31.81
C ALA A 44 28.58 -32.45 32.72
N SER A 45 28.64 -32.12 34.00
CA SER A 45 27.52 -32.27 34.92
C SER A 45 27.46 -31.03 35.79
N ASP A 46 26.50 -30.19 35.50
CA ASP A 46 25.88 -29.09 36.23
C ASP A 46 25.77 -27.78 35.43
N VAL A 47 24.95 -27.82 34.38
CA VAL A 47 24.31 -26.57 33.92
C VAL A 47 22.81 -26.80 33.93
N ASN A 48 22.22 -26.51 35.07
CA ASN A 48 20.78 -26.42 35.25
C ASN A 48 20.30 -25.20 34.51
N TYR A 49 19.95 -25.38 33.22
CA TYR A 49 19.36 -24.32 32.36
C TYR A 49 17.90 -24.15 32.80
N HIS A 50 17.68 -23.35 33.84
CA HIS A 50 16.38 -22.81 34.14
C HIS A 50 15.96 -21.95 32.95
N SER A 51 15.18 -22.51 32.05
CA SER A 51 14.42 -21.76 31.04
C SER A 51 13.48 -20.82 31.79
N LYS A 52 13.94 -19.60 32.08
CA LYS A 52 13.03 -18.51 32.43
C LYS A 52 12.10 -18.34 31.23
N LYS A 53 10.85 -18.82 31.35
CA LYS A 53 9.80 -18.50 30.41
C LYS A 53 9.79 -16.99 30.25
N TYR A 54 10.08 -16.50 29.05
CA TYR A 54 9.92 -15.08 28.70
C TYR A 54 8.46 -14.72 28.95
N GLN A 55 8.18 -14.00 30.01
CA GLN A 55 6.92 -13.32 30.22
C GLN A 55 7.05 -11.94 29.57
N PRO A 56 6.30 -11.67 28.51
CA PRO A 56 6.28 -10.31 27.97
C PRO A 56 5.86 -9.36 29.09
N PRO A 57 6.42 -8.13 29.14
CA PRO A 57 5.99 -7.12 30.09
C PRO A 57 4.48 -6.94 29.96
N PRO A 58 3.75 -6.70 31.08
CA PRO A 58 2.34 -6.41 31.02
C PRO A 58 2.13 -5.22 30.09
N PRO A 59 1.04 -5.21 29.30
CA PRO A 59 0.70 -4.05 28.49
C PRO A 59 0.62 -2.84 29.43
N PRO A 60 1.09 -1.65 28.98
CA PRO A 60 0.91 -0.43 29.77
C PRO A 60 -0.56 -0.30 30.13
N PRO A 61 -0.90 0.24 31.33
CA PRO A 61 -2.28 0.47 31.71
C PRO A 61 -2.96 1.25 30.57
N ALA A 62 -4.17 0.83 30.24
CA ALA A 62 -4.99 1.54 29.26
C ALA A 62 -5.23 2.94 29.84
N ASP A 63 -4.39 3.90 29.47
CA ASP A 63 -4.68 5.29 29.66
C ASP A 63 -6.02 5.51 28.98
N SER A 64 -6.99 6.05 29.74
CA SER A 64 -8.26 6.50 29.20
C SER A 64 -7.93 7.41 28.02
N ALA A 65 -8.17 6.92 26.80
CA ALA A 65 -7.90 7.68 25.59
C ALA A 65 -8.56 9.05 25.74
N PRO A 66 -7.84 10.16 25.57
CA PRO A 66 -8.41 11.48 25.65
C PRO A 66 -9.60 11.55 24.70
N THR A 67 -10.70 12.14 25.15
CA THR A 67 -11.89 12.35 24.32
C THR A 67 -11.44 13.09 23.05
N PRO A 68 -11.66 12.55 21.86
CA PRO A 68 -11.17 13.16 20.63
C PRO A 68 -11.77 14.55 20.46
N THR A 69 -10.92 15.57 20.40
CA THR A 69 -11.33 16.96 20.15
C THR A 69 -11.35 17.18 18.63
N PRO A 70 -12.40 17.82 18.09
CA PRO A 70 -12.43 18.18 16.67
C PRO A 70 -11.23 19.06 16.30
N VAL A 71 -10.53 18.71 15.22
CA VAL A 71 -9.36 19.42 14.73
C VAL A 71 -9.81 20.60 13.87
N ALA A 72 -9.50 21.83 14.30
CA ALA A 72 -9.78 23.02 13.51
C ALA A 72 -8.98 22.99 12.19
N GLY A 73 -9.66 23.21 11.06
CA GLY A 73 -9.03 23.18 9.74
C GLY A 73 -8.99 21.80 9.06
N ASN A 74 -9.43 20.73 9.73
CA ASN A 74 -9.54 19.41 9.12
C ASN A 74 -10.63 19.40 8.04
N PRO A 75 -10.27 19.18 6.74
CA PRO A 75 -11.22 19.26 5.64
C PRO A 75 -12.20 18.08 5.60
N ILE A 76 -11.97 17.01 6.35
CA ILE A 76 -12.79 15.79 6.37
C ILE A 76 -13.36 15.49 7.77
N LEU A 77 -13.31 16.46 8.67
CA LEU A 77 -13.86 16.31 10.02
C LEU A 77 -15.33 15.87 9.98
N GLY A 78 -15.65 14.83 10.73
CA GLY A 78 -17.01 14.28 10.81
C GLY A 78 -17.44 13.46 9.58
N ALA A 79 -16.55 13.21 8.63
CA ALA A 79 -16.85 12.33 7.51
C ALA A 79 -17.19 10.92 7.99
N THR A 80 -18.28 10.37 7.45
CA THR A 80 -18.61 8.95 7.52
C THR A 80 -18.04 8.25 6.30
N PHE A 81 -17.43 7.09 6.52
CA PHE A 81 -16.79 6.34 5.45
C PHE A 81 -17.63 5.13 5.07
N TRP A 82 -17.74 4.87 3.78
CA TRP A 82 -18.58 3.80 3.27
C TRP A 82 -17.96 2.43 3.51
N VAL A 83 -18.77 1.53 4.03
CA VAL A 83 -18.44 0.11 4.19
C VAL A 83 -19.07 -0.64 3.02
N ASP A 84 -18.25 -1.28 2.18
CA ASP A 84 -18.71 -2.03 1.02
C ASP A 84 -19.33 -3.38 1.44
N PRO A 85 -20.66 -3.55 1.33
CA PRO A 85 -21.32 -4.80 1.68
C PRO A 85 -20.98 -5.95 0.72
N TYR A 86 -20.29 -5.68 -0.36
CA TYR A 86 -19.86 -6.66 -1.36
C TYR A 86 -18.34 -6.83 -1.40
N SER A 87 -17.62 -6.32 -0.39
CA SER A 87 -16.17 -6.47 -0.29
C SER A 87 -15.75 -7.95 -0.23
N ASN A 88 -14.50 -8.23 -0.62
CA ASN A 88 -13.96 -9.59 -0.50
C ASN A 88 -13.96 -10.08 0.95
N ALA A 89 -13.71 -9.19 1.91
CA ALA A 89 -13.80 -9.51 3.33
C ALA A 89 -15.23 -9.90 3.75
N GLN A 90 -16.24 -9.15 3.30
CA GLN A 90 -17.64 -9.46 3.60
C GLN A 90 -18.05 -10.82 3.00
N LYS A 91 -17.74 -11.05 1.73
CA LYS A 91 -18.02 -12.34 1.06
C LYS A 91 -17.34 -13.51 1.78
N THR A 92 -16.10 -13.31 2.21
CA THR A 92 -15.35 -14.33 2.96
C THR A 92 -16.00 -14.60 4.32
N ALA A 93 -16.32 -13.56 5.09
CA ALA A 93 -17.02 -13.69 6.36
C ALA A 93 -18.34 -14.45 6.21
N ASP A 94 -19.15 -14.08 5.21
CA ASP A 94 -20.44 -14.72 4.97
C ASP A 94 -20.31 -16.21 4.61
N SER A 95 -19.29 -16.56 3.80
CA SER A 95 -19.03 -17.96 3.44
C SER A 95 -18.58 -18.82 4.64
N TRP A 96 -17.97 -18.21 5.65
CA TRP A 96 -17.46 -18.90 6.84
C TRP A 96 -18.46 -18.97 8.00
N ARG A 97 -19.52 -18.14 8.01
CA ARG A 97 -20.44 -18.00 9.18
C ARG A 97 -21.00 -19.31 9.69
N VAL A 98 -21.29 -20.26 8.82
CA VAL A 98 -21.89 -21.54 9.22
C VAL A 98 -20.86 -22.54 9.74
N ASN A 99 -19.75 -22.69 9.03
CA ASN A 99 -18.77 -23.73 9.31
C ASN A 99 -17.60 -23.28 10.18
N ASN A 100 -17.25 -21.98 10.13
CA ASN A 100 -16.13 -21.36 10.85
C ASN A 100 -16.57 -20.02 11.48
N PRO A 101 -17.54 -19.98 12.39
CA PRO A 101 -18.13 -18.73 12.90
C PRO A 101 -17.11 -17.86 13.66
N ALA A 102 -16.10 -18.44 14.29
CA ALA A 102 -15.04 -17.71 14.98
C ALA A 102 -14.17 -16.93 13.98
N ASP A 103 -13.79 -17.55 12.87
CA ASP A 103 -12.97 -16.90 11.82
C ASP A 103 -13.81 -15.87 11.05
N ALA A 104 -15.10 -16.14 10.82
CA ALA A 104 -16.02 -15.16 10.25
C ALA A 104 -16.11 -13.90 11.13
N ALA A 105 -16.17 -14.04 12.45
CA ALA A 105 -16.17 -12.93 13.39
C ALA A 105 -14.86 -12.12 13.36
N GLN A 106 -13.71 -12.76 13.13
CA GLN A 106 -12.46 -12.05 12.92
C GLN A 106 -12.48 -11.30 11.58
N MET A 107 -12.94 -11.95 10.49
CA MET A 107 -13.05 -11.33 9.17
C MET A 107 -13.97 -10.10 9.17
N ASP A 108 -15.03 -10.11 10.00
CA ASP A 108 -15.93 -8.97 10.21
C ASP A 108 -15.18 -7.69 10.65
N LYS A 109 -14.03 -7.80 11.31
CA LYS A 109 -13.20 -6.62 11.65
C LYS A 109 -12.72 -5.88 10.40
N ILE A 110 -12.48 -6.59 9.29
CA ILE A 110 -12.15 -5.97 8.01
C ILE A 110 -13.44 -5.56 7.28
N ALA A 111 -14.41 -6.47 7.20
CA ALA A 111 -15.63 -6.28 6.43
C ALA A 111 -16.47 -5.07 6.88
N LYS A 112 -16.42 -4.71 8.16
CA LYS A 112 -17.19 -3.60 8.76
C LYS A 112 -16.44 -2.26 8.79
N ASN A 113 -15.25 -2.18 8.19
CA ASN A 113 -14.52 -0.92 8.06
C ASN A 113 -14.53 -0.40 6.62
N GLY A 114 -14.56 0.91 6.47
CA GLY A 114 -14.37 1.57 5.18
C GLY A 114 -12.95 1.38 4.68
N VAL A 115 -12.80 1.15 3.40
CA VAL A 115 -11.50 0.99 2.72
C VAL A 115 -11.48 1.86 1.48
N ALA A 116 -10.36 2.49 1.18
CA ALA A 116 -10.21 3.28 -0.03
C ALA A 116 -10.34 2.42 -1.29
N LYS A 117 -11.02 2.96 -2.31
CA LYS A 117 -11.11 2.31 -3.61
C LYS A 117 -10.00 2.80 -4.53
N TRP A 118 -9.22 1.86 -5.07
CA TRP A 118 -8.10 2.14 -5.96
C TRP A 118 -8.54 2.18 -7.42
N PHE A 119 -8.05 3.19 -8.14
CA PHE A 119 -8.24 3.36 -9.58
C PHE A 119 -6.88 3.47 -10.26
N GLY A 120 -6.74 2.79 -11.38
CA GLY A 120 -5.53 2.76 -12.18
C GLY A 120 -5.83 2.38 -13.63
N GLY A 121 -4.81 1.97 -14.39
CA GLY A 121 -4.98 1.55 -15.78
C GLY A 121 -5.93 0.37 -15.98
N TRP A 122 -6.21 -0.38 -14.94
CA TRP A 122 -7.17 -1.51 -14.94
C TRP A 122 -8.64 -1.08 -14.80
N SER A 123 -8.93 0.19 -14.57
CA SER A 123 -10.29 0.67 -14.24
C SER A 123 -11.19 0.87 -15.48
N GLY A 124 -10.68 0.59 -16.69
CA GLY A 124 -11.42 0.84 -17.94
C GLY A 124 -11.69 2.33 -18.16
N ASP A 125 -12.93 2.70 -18.48
CA ASP A 125 -13.35 4.10 -18.57
C ASP A 125 -13.34 4.71 -17.16
N ILE A 126 -12.34 5.54 -16.92
CA ILE A 126 -12.11 6.12 -15.59
C ILE A 126 -13.23 7.07 -15.16
N TYR A 127 -13.81 7.82 -16.07
CA TYR A 127 -14.96 8.69 -15.78
C TYR A 127 -16.15 7.86 -15.27
N ALA A 128 -16.53 6.83 -16.01
CA ALA A 128 -17.65 5.97 -15.65
C ALA A 128 -17.37 5.21 -14.33
N ALA A 129 -16.15 4.70 -14.14
CA ALA A 129 -15.75 3.96 -12.95
C ALA A 129 -15.80 4.84 -11.68
N VAL A 130 -15.28 6.06 -11.73
CA VAL A 130 -15.31 7.01 -10.61
C VAL A 130 -16.72 7.51 -10.37
N SER A 131 -17.46 7.89 -11.41
CA SER A 131 -18.85 8.36 -11.28
C SER A 131 -19.75 7.32 -10.63
N SER A 132 -19.67 6.05 -11.05
CA SER A 132 -20.42 4.95 -10.43
C SER A 132 -20.05 4.77 -8.95
N ALA A 133 -18.76 4.84 -8.61
CA ALA A 133 -18.32 4.73 -7.22
C ALA A 133 -18.80 5.90 -6.35
N VAL A 134 -18.73 7.14 -6.86
CA VAL A 134 -19.26 8.31 -6.17
C VAL A 134 -20.75 8.16 -5.90
N LEU A 135 -21.55 7.80 -6.92
CA LEU A 135 -22.99 7.60 -6.76
C LEU A 135 -23.32 6.54 -5.69
N THR A 136 -22.61 5.41 -5.71
CA THR A 136 -22.79 4.36 -4.72
C THR A 136 -22.52 4.84 -3.30
N VAL A 137 -21.38 5.50 -3.09
CA VAL A 137 -20.94 5.94 -1.77
C VAL A 137 -21.83 7.06 -1.22
N THR A 138 -22.13 8.06 -2.05
CA THR A 138 -22.91 9.24 -1.63
C THR A 138 -24.39 8.92 -1.42
N ALA A 139 -24.95 7.97 -2.17
CA ALA A 139 -26.32 7.47 -1.92
C ALA A 139 -26.48 6.85 -0.52
N ASN A 140 -25.38 6.40 0.10
CA ASN A 140 -25.34 5.88 1.47
C ASN A 140 -24.95 6.97 2.50
N GLY A 141 -24.94 8.25 2.13
CA GLY A 141 -24.59 9.36 3.01
C GLY A 141 -23.12 9.38 3.44
N SER A 142 -22.25 8.68 2.71
CA SER A 142 -20.83 8.52 3.04
C SER A 142 -19.92 9.36 2.15
N THR A 143 -18.72 9.63 2.65
CA THR A 143 -17.66 10.33 1.93
C THR A 143 -16.82 9.33 1.15
N PRO A 144 -16.65 9.50 -0.18
CA PRO A 144 -15.75 8.65 -0.97
C PRO A 144 -14.29 8.82 -0.56
N VAL A 145 -13.57 7.70 -0.42
CA VAL A 145 -12.11 7.67 -0.26
C VAL A 145 -11.53 6.88 -1.42
N PHE A 146 -10.77 7.56 -2.26
CA PHE A 146 -10.24 7.02 -3.50
C PHE A 146 -8.72 7.13 -3.56
N VAL A 147 -8.09 6.21 -4.29
CA VAL A 147 -6.68 6.29 -4.65
C VAL A 147 -6.57 6.45 -6.16
N ALA A 148 -5.92 7.51 -6.61
CA ALA A 148 -5.50 7.67 -7.99
C ALA A 148 -4.09 7.07 -8.14
N TYR A 149 -3.93 6.03 -9.01
CA TYR A 149 -2.69 5.27 -9.11
C TYR A 149 -2.40 4.85 -10.56
N ASN A 150 -2.04 5.82 -11.39
CA ASN A 150 -1.82 5.59 -12.83
C ASN A 150 -0.70 6.45 -13.44
N ILE A 151 0.17 7.03 -12.61
CA ILE A 151 1.27 7.89 -13.07
C ILE A 151 2.26 7.10 -13.95
N PRO A 152 2.89 7.73 -14.97
CA PRO A 152 3.91 7.09 -15.80
C PRO A 152 5.02 6.46 -14.96
N GLN A 153 5.51 5.28 -15.37
CA GLN A 153 6.56 4.53 -14.67
C GLN A 153 6.24 4.29 -13.17
N ARG A 154 4.95 4.00 -12.90
CA ARG A 154 4.46 3.68 -11.56
C ARG A 154 5.28 2.56 -10.94
N ASP A 155 5.53 2.66 -9.63
CA ASP A 155 6.29 1.72 -8.81
C ASP A 155 7.69 1.41 -9.35
N CYS A 156 8.27 2.33 -10.14
CA CYS A 156 9.62 2.17 -10.71
C CYS A 156 9.86 0.82 -11.40
N GLY A 157 8.81 0.20 -11.93
CA GLY A 157 8.89 -1.13 -12.54
C GLY A 157 8.82 -2.29 -11.52
N GLY A 158 8.45 -2.03 -10.26
CA GLY A 158 8.30 -3.02 -9.20
C GLY A 158 7.07 -3.91 -9.33
N LEU A 159 6.60 -4.45 -8.19
CA LEU A 159 5.54 -5.47 -8.15
C LEU A 159 4.15 -4.96 -8.55
N SER A 160 3.93 -3.65 -8.47
CA SER A 160 2.73 -2.95 -8.93
C SER A 160 2.99 -2.04 -10.13
N ALA A 161 4.00 -2.37 -10.94
CA ALA A 161 4.40 -1.62 -12.13
C ALA A 161 3.22 -1.31 -13.07
N GLY A 162 3.35 -0.22 -13.82
CA GLY A 162 2.34 0.22 -14.76
C GLY A 162 2.34 1.72 -14.97
N GLY A 163 1.13 2.28 -15.02
CA GLY A 163 0.91 3.67 -15.38
C GLY A 163 0.70 3.84 -16.88
N THR A 164 0.58 5.08 -17.31
CA THR A 164 0.35 5.43 -18.72
C THR A 164 1.39 6.44 -19.21
N THR A 165 1.27 6.95 -20.42
CA THR A 165 2.12 8.04 -20.92
C THR A 165 1.79 9.37 -20.22
N PRO A 166 2.67 10.39 -20.26
CA PRO A 166 2.38 11.69 -19.67
C PRO A 166 1.07 12.33 -20.17
N ASP A 167 0.80 12.29 -21.48
CA ASP A 167 -0.44 12.82 -22.04
C ASP A 167 -1.64 11.93 -21.68
N GLY A 168 -1.47 10.61 -21.71
CA GLY A 168 -2.45 9.64 -21.23
C GLY A 168 -2.82 9.89 -19.77
N TYR A 169 -1.85 10.23 -18.92
CA TYR A 169 -2.11 10.56 -17.51
C TYR A 169 -2.94 11.85 -17.35
N ARG A 170 -2.62 12.89 -18.13
CA ARG A 170 -3.41 14.14 -18.11
C ARG A 170 -4.87 13.88 -18.50
N ALA A 171 -5.10 13.10 -19.55
CA ALA A 171 -6.44 12.71 -19.96
C ALA A 171 -7.13 11.85 -18.89
N TRP A 172 -6.43 10.88 -18.34
CA TRP A 172 -6.94 9.96 -17.31
C TRP A 172 -7.34 10.69 -16.03
N ILE A 173 -6.47 11.56 -15.47
CA ILE A 173 -6.76 12.30 -14.23
C ILE A 173 -7.87 13.35 -14.44
N THR A 174 -7.99 13.89 -15.65
CA THR A 174 -9.11 14.75 -16.02
C THR A 174 -10.43 13.98 -16.04
N GLY A 175 -10.44 12.76 -16.60
CA GLY A 175 -11.58 11.85 -16.57
C GLY A 175 -11.95 11.47 -15.12
N PHE A 176 -10.96 11.12 -14.31
CA PHE A 176 -11.14 10.84 -12.88
C PHE A 176 -11.81 12.01 -12.16
N ALA A 177 -11.25 13.22 -12.31
CA ALA A 177 -11.76 14.42 -11.68
C ALA A 177 -13.19 14.77 -12.14
N ASN A 178 -13.50 14.60 -13.42
CA ASN A 178 -14.86 14.79 -13.94
C ASN A 178 -15.84 13.76 -13.35
N GLY A 179 -15.40 12.52 -13.15
CA GLY A 179 -16.20 11.47 -12.50
C GLY A 179 -16.56 11.77 -11.04
N LEU A 180 -15.81 12.64 -10.36
CA LEU A 180 -16.17 13.10 -9.01
C LEU A 180 -17.46 13.90 -8.96
N ALA A 181 -17.89 14.48 -10.08
CA ALA A 181 -19.13 15.26 -10.22
C ALA A 181 -19.33 16.33 -9.14
N GLY A 182 -18.24 16.94 -8.65
CA GLY A 182 -18.25 17.93 -7.57
C GLY A 182 -18.38 17.36 -6.15
N SER A 183 -18.40 16.04 -6.01
CA SER A 183 -18.38 15.37 -4.72
C SER A 183 -17.09 15.71 -3.95
N ARG A 184 -17.24 15.92 -2.63
CA ARG A 184 -16.11 16.14 -1.72
C ARG A 184 -15.42 14.80 -1.40
N ALA A 185 -14.88 14.15 -2.42
CA ALA A 185 -14.13 12.91 -2.26
C ALA A 185 -12.74 13.16 -1.69
N VAL A 186 -12.28 12.28 -0.81
CA VAL A 186 -10.88 12.22 -0.36
C VAL A 186 -10.08 11.46 -1.40
N VAL A 187 -9.01 12.05 -1.91
CA VAL A 187 -8.15 11.43 -2.93
C VAL A 187 -6.72 11.30 -2.40
N ALA A 188 -6.28 10.08 -2.19
CA ALA A 188 -4.87 9.75 -2.03
C ALA A 188 -4.22 9.73 -3.42
N LEU A 189 -3.38 10.72 -3.68
CA LEU A 189 -2.82 10.98 -5.02
C LEU A 189 -1.48 10.28 -5.18
N GLU A 190 -1.45 9.26 -6.04
CA GLU A 190 -0.28 8.56 -6.55
C GLU A 190 0.68 8.10 -5.44
N PRO A 191 0.29 7.10 -4.62
CA PRO A 191 1.19 6.45 -3.67
C PRO A 191 2.53 6.10 -4.31
N ASP A 192 3.63 6.28 -3.55
CA ASP A 192 5.02 6.03 -3.92
C ASP A 192 5.64 7.02 -4.94
N ALA A 193 4.82 7.76 -5.68
CA ALA A 193 5.25 8.56 -6.82
C ALA A 193 6.34 9.59 -6.50
N LEU A 194 6.25 10.25 -5.33
CA LEU A 194 7.24 11.21 -4.89
C LEU A 194 8.42 10.54 -4.20
N THR A 195 8.15 9.57 -3.36
CA THR A 195 9.17 8.89 -2.57
C THR A 195 10.14 8.08 -3.45
N GLN A 196 9.64 7.50 -4.56
CA GLN A 196 10.43 6.77 -5.55
C GLN A 196 11.03 7.66 -6.66
N LEU A 197 10.91 8.98 -6.59
CA LEU A 197 11.33 9.88 -7.68
C LEU A 197 12.76 9.66 -8.16
N SER A 198 13.66 9.23 -7.27
CA SER A 198 15.08 9.00 -7.58
C SER A 198 15.35 7.82 -8.52
N CYS A 199 14.39 6.93 -8.77
CA CYS A 199 14.55 5.84 -9.76
C CYS A 199 14.49 6.34 -11.21
N LEU A 200 14.04 7.57 -11.41
CA LEU A 200 13.77 8.14 -12.73
C LEU A 200 14.95 8.99 -13.23
N SER A 201 15.05 9.12 -14.56
CA SER A 201 15.93 10.11 -15.16
C SER A 201 15.55 11.55 -14.73
N SER A 202 16.45 12.50 -14.79
CA SER A 202 16.16 13.90 -14.45
C SER A 202 14.98 14.49 -15.24
N THR A 203 14.87 14.14 -16.53
CA THR A 203 13.75 14.53 -17.39
C THR A 203 12.43 13.93 -16.92
N ASP A 204 12.42 12.63 -16.60
CA ASP A 204 11.22 11.96 -16.12
C ASP A 204 10.81 12.44 -14.72
N GLN A 205 11.78 12.77 -13.86
CA GLN A 205 11.51 13.42 -12.58
C GLN A 205 10.78 14.76 -12.75
N ALA A 206 11.27 15.61 -13.66
CA ALA A 206 10.62 16.90 -13.95
C ALA A 206 9.21 16.69 -14.51
N THR A 207 9.04 15.71 -15.39
CA THR A 207 7.74 15.31 -15.95
C THR A 207 6.80 14.84 -14.83
N ARG A 208 7.24 13.94 -13.96
CA ARG A 208 6.42 13.43 -12.84
C ARG A 208 5.96 14.56 -11.91
N ILE A 209 6.86 15.48 -11.55
CA ILE A 209 6.49 16.65 -10.73
C ILE A 209 5.43 17.50 -11.43
N SER A 210 5.60 17.79 -12.73
CA SER A 210 4.60 18.54 -13.52
C SER A 210 3.24 17.83 -13.58
N LEU A 211 3.23 16.49 -13.68
CA LEU A 211 1.99 15.70 -13.68
C LEU A 211 1.31 15.72 -12.30
N MET A 212 2.07 15.65 -11.20
CA MET A 212 1.51 15.78 -9.85
C MET A 212 0.87 17.16 -9.65
N GLN A 213 1.53 18.24 -10.07
CA GLN A 213 0.99 19.61 -10.00
C GLN A 213 -0.29 19.75 -10.83
N TYR A 214 -0.31 19.18 -12.04
CA TYR A 214 -1.50 19.15 -12.89
C TYR A 214 -2.65 18.38 -12.22
N ALA A 215 -2.36 17.22 -11.63
CA ALA A 215 -3.36 16.41 -10.94
C ALA A 215 -3.98 17.14 -9.75
N ILE A 216 -3.17 17.79 -8.90
CA ILE A 216 -3.65 18.59 -7.79
C ILE A 216 -4.64 19.67 -8.29
N THR A 217 -4.21 20.47 -9.28
CA THR A 217 -5.04 21.55 -9.82
C THR A 217 -6.35 21.02 -10.38
N THR A 218 -6.29 19.92 -11.14
CA THR A 218 -7.46 19.31 -11.78
C THR A 218 -8.45 18.74 -10.77
N LEU A 219 -7.97 18.05 -9.74
CA LEU A 219 -8.79 17.47 -8.67
C LEU A 219 -9.39 18.57 -7.78
N LYS A 220 -8.60 19.57 -7.38
CA LYS A 220 -9.07 20.70 -6.55
C LYS A 220 -10.16 21.51 -7.28
N ALA A 221 -10.08 21.66 -8.59
CA ALA A 221 -11.13 22.31 -9.40
C ALA A 221 -12.47 21.55 -9.37
N LYS A 222 -12.49 20.28 -8.92
CA LYS A 222 -13.68 19.45 -8.75
C LYS A 222 -14.06 19.20 -7.28
N ASN A 223 -13.63 20.06 -6.37
CA ASN A 223 -13.94 20.00 -4.94
C ASN A 223 -13.36 18.78 -4.18
N ALA A 224 -12.39 18.08 -4.77
CA ALA A 224 -11.71 16.97 -4.08
C ALA A 224 -10.88 17.46 -2.89
N VAL A 225 -10.81 16.66 -1.84
CA VAL A 225 -9.83 16.78 -0.76
C VAL A 225 -8.61 15.92 -1.13
N VAL A 226 -7.47 16.56 -1.39
CA VAL A 226 -6.31 15.93 -2.03
C VAL A 226 -5.15 15.83 -1.05
N TYR A 227 -4.68 14.60 -0.83
CA TYR A 227 -3.46 14.30 -0.06
C TYR A 227 -2.41 13.67 -0.98
N LEU A 228 -1.17 14.17 -0.91
CA LEU A 228 -0.04 13.70 -1.70
C LEU A 228 0.73 12.61 -0.97
N ASP A 229 1.50 11.81 -1.73
CA ASP A 229 2.39 10.81 -1.14
C ASP A 229 3.45 11.44 -0.22
N GLY A 230 3.44 11.05 1.04
CA GLY A 230 4.41 11.41 2.08
C GLY A 230 5.31 10.25 2.50
N GLY A 231 5.22 9.09 1.86
CA GLY A 231 6.02 7.90 2.19
C GLY A 231 5.83 7.42 3.63
N HIS A 232 6.92 7.00 4.27
CA HIS A 232 6.92 6.56 5.67
C HIS A 232 8.28 6.75 6.34
N SER A 233 8.31 6.72 7.68
CA SER A 233 9.46 7.07 8.51
C SER A 233 10.71 6.19 8.32
N ALA A 234 10.55 4.97 7.79
CA ALA A 234 11.66 4.06 7.52
C ALA A 234 12.15 4.12 6.06
N TRP A 235 11.61 5.01 5.22
CA TRP A 235 11.97 5.12 3.80
C TRP A 235 12.81 6.36 3.49
N LYS A 236 12.33 7.54 3.87
CA LYS A 236 13.05 8.80 3.67
C LYS A 236 13.05 9.64 4.93
N SER A 237 14.04 10.50 5.07
CA SER A 237 14.03 11.52 6.13
C SER A 237 12.83 12.47 5.93
N ALA A 238 12.34 13.06 7.03
CA ALA A 238 11.27 14.04 6.94
C ALA A 238 11.66 15.26 6.10
N SER A 239 12.92 15.68 6.15
CA SER A 239 13.44 16.79 5.35
C SER A 239 13.45 16.50 3.85
N ASP A 240 13.89 15.29 3.45
CA ASP A 240 13.91 14.91 2.04
C ASP A 240 12.48 14.78 1.48
N GLN A 241 11.58 14.20 2.27
CA GLN A 241 10.18 14.06 1.86
C GLN A 241 9.47 15.43 1.79
N ALA A 242 9.72 16.32 2.73
CA ALA A 242 9.21 17.70 2.70
C ALA A 242 9.67 18.45 1.45
N ALA A 243 10.93 18.28 1.04
CA ALA A 243 11.44 18.86 -0.19
C ALA A 243 10.72 18.33 -1.44
N LEU A 244 10.42 17.02 -1.50
CA LEU A 244 9.66 16.40 -2.59
C LEU A 244 8.23 16.92 -2.64
N LEU A 245 7.55 16.98 -1.51
CA LEU A 245 6.19 17.52 -1.38
C LEU A 245 6.12 18.99 -1.81
N THR A 246 7.11 19.79 -1.42
CA THR A 246 7.22 21.20 -1.84
C THR A 246 7.38 21.33 -3.35
N ARG A 247 8.26 20.52 -3.96
CA ARG A 247 8.42 20.46 -5.42
C ARG A 247 7.13 20.10 -6.14
N ALA A 248 6.32 19.20 -5.57
CA ALA A 248 5.03 18.81 -6.10
C ALA A 248 3.89 19.79 -5.79
N SER A 249 4.19 20.95 -5.19
CA SER A 249 3.23 22.00 -4.85
C SER A 249 2.17 21.55 -3.81
N VAL A 250 2.59 20.86 -2.77
CA VAL A 250 1.71 20.44 -1.66
C VAL A 250 0.92 21.61 -1.05
N ALA A 251 1.42 22.82 -1.17
CA ALA A 251 0.73 24.04 -0.74
C ALA A 251 -0.66 24.20 -1.38
N ALA A 252 -0.85 23.72 -2.62
CA ALA A 252 -2.12 23.75 -3.35
C ALA A 252 -3.05 22.57 -3.03
N ALA A 253 -2.56 21.54 -2.35
CA ALA A 253 -3.34 20.40 -1.86
C ALA A 253 -3.82 20.63 -0.43
N ASP A 254 -4.66 19.74 0.08
CA ASP A 254 -5.15 19.81 1.47
C ASP A 254 -4.06 19.31 2.45
N GLY A 255 -3.24 18.35 2.02
CA GLY A 255 -2.17 17.82 2.84
C GLY A 255 -1.41 16.69 2.16
N PHE A 256 -0.95 15.75 2.97
CA PHE A 256 -0.24 14.57 2.50
C PHE A 256 -0.70 13.33 3.30
N PHE A 257 -0.42 12.15 2.78
CA PHE A 257 -0.65 10.90 3.50
C PHE A 257 0.67 10.22 3.83
N VAL A 258 0.70 9.42 4.88
CA VAL A 258 1.87 8.63 5.28
C VAL A 258 1.48 7.17 5.53
N ASN A 259 2.46 6.28 5.39
CA ASN A 259 2.36 4.86 5.72
C ASN A 259 1.43 4.04 4.81
N VAL A 260 1.09 4.53 3.60
CA VAL A 260 0.24 3.76 2.67
C VAL A 260 0.91 2.42 2.36
N SER A 261 0.11 1.36 2.46
CA SER A 261 0.55 -0.03 2.23
C SER A 261 1.74 -0.48 3.11
N ASN A 262 2.04 0.22 4.21
CA ASN A 262 3.17 -0.06 5.08
C ASN A 262 2.74 -0.38 6.52
N PHE A 263 3.70 -0.65 7.39
CA PHE A 263 3.48 -1.22 8.72
C PHE A 263 4.05 -0.38 9.85
N GLN A 264 4.49 0.87 9.59
CA GLN A 264 5.07 1.71 10.64
C GLN A 264 4.03 2.03 11.71
N TYR A 265 4.40 1.93 12.98
CA TYR A 265 3.49 2.25 14.09
C TYR A 265 2.83 3.61 13.91
N THR A 266 1.58 3.73 14.34
CA THR A 266 0.82 5.00 14.27
C THR A 266 1.57 6.14 14.95
N ALA A 267 2.18 5.90 16.13
CA ALA A 267 2.97 6.91 16.83
C ALA A 267 4.20 7.39 16.02
N ASN A 268 4.90 6.47 15.33
CA ASN A 268 6.02 6.83 14.46
C ASN A 268 5.54 7.62 13.24
N SER A 269 4.40 7.24 12.68
CA SER A 269 3.78 7.93 11.54
C SER A 269 3.32 9.35 11.93
N ILE A 270 2.76 9.54 13.15
CA ILE A 270 2.43 10.86 13.70
C ILE A 270 3.70 11.71 13.82
N SER A 271 4.74 11.19 14.46
CA SER A 271 6.00 11.91 14.67
C SER A 271 6.64 12.33 13.35
N TYR A 272 6.66 11.42 12.37
CA TYR A 272 7.18 11.66 11.03
C TYR A 272 6.35 12.70 10.27
N GLY A 273 5.02 12.55 10.26
CA GLY A 273 4.11 13.50 9.62
C GLY A 273 4.23 14.90 10.21
N LYS A 274 4.35 15.03 11.54
CA LYS A 274 4.55 16.32 12.22
C LYS A 274 5.89 16.97 11.84
N ALA A 275 6.96 16.17 11.72
CA ALA A 275 8.25 16.67 11.26
C ALA A 275 8.20 17.18 9.82
N ILE A 276 7.49 16.49 8.91
CA ILE A 276 7.23 16.97 7.56
C ILE A 276 6.38 18.24 7.58
N SER A 277 5.25 18.23 8.30
CA SER A 277 4.31 19.34 8.40
C SER A 277 4.97 20.65 8.81
N ALA A 278 5.87 20.59 9.80
CA ALA A 278 6.64 21.75 10.27
C ALA A 278 7.51 22.38 9.18
N LEU A 279 7.96 21.59 8.19
CA LEU A 279 8.82 22.04 7.09
C LEU A 279 8.03 22.56 5.87
N ILE A 280 6.71 22.29 5.81
CA ILE A 280 5.87 22.65 4.66
C ILE A 280 4.69 23.54 5.07
N GLY A 281 4.87 24.38 6.09
CA GLY A 281 3.90 25.39 6.48
C GLY A 281 2.71 24.88 7.28
N GLY A 282 2.87 23.80 8.04
CA GLY A 282 1.83 23.27 8.93
C GLY A 282 0.73 22.49 8.22
N LYS A 283 1.00 21.93 7.03
CA LYS A 283 0.03 21.09 6.31
C LYS A 283 -0.37 19.86 7.12
N HIS A 284 -1.66 19.59 7.16
CA HIS A 284 -2.24 18.42 7.80
C HIS A 284 -1.92 17.13 7.00
N PHE A 285 -2.16 15.98 7.64
CA PHE A 285 -1.92 14.70 7.00
C PHE A 285 -2.90 13.61 7.47
N VAL A 286 -2.98 12.55 6.70
CA VAL A 286 -3.71 11.33 7.03
C VAL A 286 -2.74 10.16 7.14
N ILE A 287 -3.10 9.12 7.90
CA ILE A 287 -2.26 7.96 8.15
C ILE A 287 -3.00 6.70 7.70
N ASP A 288 -2.35 5.86 6.88
CA ASP A 288 -2.84 4.50 6.63
C ASP A 288 -2.56 3.63 7.85
N THR A 289 -3.62 3.20 8.53
CA THR A 289 -3.57 2.34 9.72
C THR A 289 -4.05 0.91 9.43
N SER A 290 -4.28 0.56 8.17
CA SER A 290 -4.91 -0.69 7.77
C SER A 290 -4.20 -1.94 8.29
N ARG A 291 -2.85 -1.94 8.37
CA ARG A 291 -2.05 -3.13 8.68
C ARG A 291 -0.94 -2.90 9.71
N ASN A 292 -0.94 -1.79 10.41
CA ASN A 292 0.20 -1.33 11.21
C ASN A 292 0.09 -1.59 12.72
N GLY A 293 -0.92 -2.36 13.17
CA GLY A 293 -1.19 -2.56 14.61
C GLY A 293 -0.02 -3.17 15.39
N LEU A 294 0.75 -4.05 14.77
CA LEU A 294 1.93 -4.68 15.39
C LEU A 294 3.27 -4.10 14.87
N GLY A 295 3.20 -2.97 14.17
CA GLY A 295 4.39 -2.33 13.61
C GLY A 295 5.07 -3.13 12.50
N PRO A 296 6.25 -2.69 12.02
CA PRO A 296 7.00 -3.37 10.99
C PRO A 296 7.69 -4.64 11.53
N THR A 297 8.19 -5.48 10.61
CA THR A 297 9.17 -6.53 10.95
C THR A 297 10.51 -5.90 11.32
N SER A 298 11.39 -6.63 12.00
CA SER A 298 12.71 -6.13 12.40
C SER A 298 13.59 -5.67 11.23
N ASP A 299 13.36 -6.25 10.05
CA ASP A 299 14.04 -5.94 8.78
C ASP A 299 13.20 -5.05 7.84
N ASN A 300 12.12 -4.47 8.34
CA ASN A 300 11.21 -3.59 7.58
C ASN A 300 10.65 -4.21 6.29
N GLN A 301 10.33 -5.50 6.28
CA GLN A 301 9.66 -6.11 5.13
C GLN A 301 8.33 -5.39 4.83
N TRP A 302 8.17 -4.99 3.58
CA TRP A 302 6.95 -4.30 3.14
C TRP A 302 6.00 -5.21 2.37
N CYS A 303 6.53 -6.25 1.71
CA CYS A 303 5.76 -7.09 0.79
C CYS A 303 5.21 -8.33 1.50
N ASN A 304 3.92 -8.33 1.79
CA ASN A 304 3.18 -9.43 2.43
C ASN A 304 3.84 -10.02 3.68
N PRO A 305 4.40 -9.23 4.61
CA PRO A 305 5.07 -9.79 5.78
C PRO A 305 4.09 -10.56 6.66
N ALA A 306 4.49 -11.75 7.08
CA ALA A 306 3.70 -12.54 8.01
C ALA A 306 3.65 -11.90 9.41
N GLY A 307 2.65 -12.27 10.21
CA GLY A 307 2.57 -11.88 11.62
C GLY A 307 2.21 -10.42 11.88
N ARG A 308 1.73 -9.68 10.88
CA ARG A 308 1.22 -8.31 11.09
C ARG A 308 -0.23 -8.33 11.55
N GLY A 309 -0.73 -7.20 12.06
CA GLY A 309 -2.08 -7.05 12.57
C GLY A 309 -2.74 -5.77 12.06
N LEU A 310 -4.08 -5.75 12.07
CA LEU A 310 -4.84 -4.54 11.79
C LEU A 310 -4.50 -3.47 12.82
N GLY A 311 -4.37 -2.23 12.36
CA GLY A 311 -4.21 -1.07 13.21
C GLY A 311 -5.55 -0.43 13.59
N VAL A 312 -5.53 0.83 13.98
CA VAL A 312 -6.72 1.58 14.38
C VAL A 312 -7.76 1.61 13.26
N ALA A 313 -9.02 1.44 13.61
CA ALA A 313 -10.14 1.56 12.67
C ALA A 313 -10.19 2.96 12.04
N ILE A 314 -10.80 3.03 10.86
CA ILE A 314 -10.96 4.29 10.12
C ILE A 314 -11.74 5.32 10.95
N THR A 315 -11.18 6.54 11.10
CA THR A 315 -11.81 7.62 11.88
C THR A 315 -11.21 8.98 11.56
N THR A 316 -12.01 10.04 11.71
CA THR A 316 -11.55 11.43 11.70
C THR A 316 -11.28 11.95 13.13
N LEU A 317 -11.51 11.14 14.14
CA LEU A 317 -11.27 11.48 15.55
C LEU A 317 -9.90 10.93 15.97
N THR A 318 -8.85 11.69 15.69
CA THR A 318 -7.46 11.23 15.84
C THR A 318 -6.77 11.73 17.12
N ALA A 319 -7.37 12.67 17.82
CA ALA A 319 -6.80 13.36 18.99
C ALA A 319 -5.49 14.12 18.72
N ASP A 320 -5.05 14.26 17.47
CA ASP A 320 -3.87 15.04 17.10
C ASP A 320 -4.27 16.17 16.12
N PRO A 321 -3.91 17.43 16.40
CA PRO A 321 -4.38 18.59 15.63
C PRO A 321 -3.86 18.66 14.18
N LEU A 322 -2.90 17.85 13.80
CA LEU A 322 -2.37 17.81 12.44
C LEU A 322 -2.77 16.53 11.68
N VAL A 323 -3.37 15.56 12.36
CA VAL A 323 -3.81 14.30 11.75
C VAL A 323 -5.30 14.39 11.45
N ASP A 324 -5.66 14.54 10.17
CA ASP A 324 -7.05 14.67 9.73
C ASP A 324 -7.86 13.39 9.89
N ALA A 325 -7.23 12.24 9.65
CA ALA A 325 -7.86 10.93 9.79
C ALA A 325 -6.83 9.79 9.90
N TYR A 326 -7.25 8.72 10.53
CA TYR A 326 -6.75 7.37 10.28
C TYR A 326 -7.62 6.76 9.19
N LEU A 327 -6.99 6.32 8.11
CA LEU A 327 -7.68 5.72 6.97
C LEU A 327 -7.16 4.30 6.72
N TRP A 328 -7.97 3.50 6.08
CA TRP A 328 -7.52 2.25 5.49
C TRP A 328 -7.36 2.45 3.98
N VAL A 329 -6.19 2.92 3.59
CA VAL A 329 -5.87 3.18 2.18
C VAL A 329 -5.55 1.87 1.47
N LYS A 330 -4.69 1.03 2.06
CA LYS A 330 -4.49 -0.35 1.59
C LYS A 330 -5.63 -1.24 2.08
N THR A 331 -6.14 -2.10 1.22
CA THR A 331 -7.10 -3.14 1.60
C THR A 331 -6.39 -4.22 2.41
N PRO A 332 -6.69 -4.42 3.71
CA PRO A 332 -6.13 -5.51 4.48
C PRO A 332 -6.51 -6.86 3.86
N GLY A 333 -5.52 -7.70 3.57
CA GLY A 333 -5.75 -9.01 2.95
C GLY A 333 -5.52 -9.06 1.45
N GLU A 334 -5.37 -7.92 0.75
CA GLU A 334 -4.90 -7.92 -0.63
C GLU A 334 -3.38 -7.99 -0.70
N SER A 335 -2.87 -8.81 -1.62
CA SER A 335 -1.44 -8.96 -1.89
C SER A 335 -0.78 -7.63 -2.26
N ASP A 336 0.46 -7.44 -1.81
CA ASP A 336 1.33 -6.34 -2.25
C ASP A 336 2.06 -6.68 -3.57
N GLY A 337 2.07 -7.95 -3.95
CA GLY A 337 2.71 -8.45 -5.16
C GLY A 337 3.22 -9.88 -5.01
N ALA A 338 3.78 -10.42 -6.09
CA ALA A 338 4.28 -11.78 -6.15
C ALA A 338 5.62 -11.95 -5.40
N CYS A 339 5.57 -11.79 -4.09
CA CYS A 339 6.68 -11.99 -3.15
C CYS A 339 6.26 -12.94 -2.03
N ASN A 340 7.22 -13.59 -1.38
CA ASN A 340 6.97 -14.49 -0.25
C ASN A 340 5.92 -15.58 -0.56
N GLY A 341 5.84 -16.03 -1.82
CA GLY A 341 4.87 -17.03 -2.27
C GLY A 341 3.45 -16.50 -2.51
N ALA A 342 3.23 -15.18 -2.39
CA ALA A 342 1.92 -14.57 -2.62
C ALA A 342 1.62 -14.37 -4.12
N PRO A 343 0.34 -14.22 -4.50
CA PRO A 343 -0.07 -13.90 -5.86
C PRO A 343 0.25 -12.44 -6.24
N SER A 344 -0.09 -12.04 -7.47
CA SER A 344 0.08 -10.66 -7.96
C SER A 344 -0.63 -9.62 -7.08
N ALA A 345 -0.14 -8.37 -7.13
CA ALA A 345 -0.68 -7.25 -6.38
C ALA A 345 -2.21 -7.10 -6.56
N GLY A 346 -2.91 -6.79 -5.46
CA GLY A 346 -4.37 -6.63 -5.43
C GLY A 346 -5.17 -7.94 -5.36
N THR A 347 -4.52 -9.10 -5.45
CA THR A 347 -5.22 -10.38 -5.30
C THR A 347 -5.60 -10.61 -3.84
N TRP A 348 -6.87 -10.97 -3.59
CA TRP A 348 -7.38 -11.27 -2.26
C TRP A 348 -6.78 -12.57 -1.69
N MET A 349 -6.29 -12.52 -0.47
CA MET A 349 -5.69 -13.63 0.28
C MET A 349 -6.43 -13.82 1.61
N PRO A 350 -7.46 -14.67 1.67
CA PRO A 350 -8.33 -14.80 2.85
C PRO A 350 -7.58 -15.21 4.12
N ASP A 351 -6.59 -16.11 4.03
CA ASP A 351 -5.81 -16.55 5.19
C ASP A 351 -4.89 -15.43 5.73
N TYR A 352 -4.32 -14.62 4.84
CA TYR A 352 -3.54 -13.44 5.23
C TYR A 352 -4.42 -12.39 5.90
N ALA A 353 -5.62 -12.13 5.34
CA ALA A 353 -6.63 -11.24 5.91
C ALA A 353 -7.05 -11.71 7.31
N LEU A 354 -7.36 -13.01 7.45
CA LEU A 354 -7.70 -13.63 8.74
C LEU A 354 -6.57 -13.42 9.75
N GLY A 355 -5.34 -13.70 9.35
CA GLY A 355 -4.18 -13.51 10.22
C GLY A 355 -3.99 -12.05 10.68
N LEU A 356 -4.23 -11.05 9.81
CA LEU A 356 -4.24 -9.64 10.18
C LEU A 356 -5.36 -9.34 11.20
N ALA A 357 -6.56 -9.86 10.97
CA ALA A 357 -7.73 -9.64 11.82
C ALA A 357 -7.59 -10.28 13.21
N GLN A 358 -7.04 -11.49 13.30
CA GLN A 358 -6.79 -12.19 14.55
C GLN A 358 -5.77 -11.45 15.44
N ARG A 359 -4.84 -10.72 14.84
CA ARG A 359 -3.80 -9.94 15.53
C ARG A 359 -4.11 -8.43 15.54
N SER A 360 -5.38 -8.08 15.39
CA SER A 360 -5.86 -6.70 15.46
C SER A 360 -5.63 -6.08 16.83
N VAL A 361 -5.29 -4.80 16.86
CA VAL A 361 -5.23 -3.96 18.07
C VAL A 361 -6.48 -3.08 18.25
N MET A 362 -7.52 -3.32 17.42
CA MET A 362 -8.83 -2.67 17.55
C MET A 362 -9.63 -3.27 18.68
#